data_7e6c21527f515ba60d16dce9a87cfbde
#
_entry.id   7e6c21527f515ba60d16dce9a87cfbde
#
_cell.length_a   1.000
_cell.length_b   1.000
_cell.length_c   1.000
_cell.angle_alpha   90.00
_cell.angle_beta   90.00
_cell.angle_gamma   90.00
#
_symmetry.space_group_name_H-M   'P 1'
#
loop_
_entity.id
_entity.type
_entity.pdbx_description
1 polymer ?
#
loop_
_entity_poly.entity_id
_entity_poly.type
_entity_poly.pdbx_seq_one_letter_code
_entity_poly.pdbx_strand_id
1 'polypeptide(L)'
;CISYNMQGLSYREYLNLYHQIDIRPYTLEEILDNSDGICNEVNSQCRPLAYFEDYLKHGYYPFYLEGNAEYYTRIENIANLILEIELPQQCGVDISNVRKLKSLLGILSSEVPFMVDITKLSAMAELSRTTILAYLQYLDRAKLIHLLYSDNDSIKKLQKPDKIYMENTNLLYALTFKDVNKGTLREVFMVNQLAYQHRVEYCTRSADYTIDSKYTIEVGGKSKDGKQIANSKQAFIAADDIEYSAGNKI
;
A
#
# COMPACT_ATOMS: atom_id res chain seq x y z
N CYS A 1 -0.96 -28.95 -4.67
CA CYS A 1 -1.99 -27.95 -4.50
C CYS A 1 -1.53 -26.66 -5.15
N ILE A 2 -2.33 -26.05 -6.03
CA ILE A 2 -2.03 -24.74 -6.61
C ILE A 2 -2.69 -23.71 -5.71
N SER A 3 -1.91 -22.76 -5.17
CA SER A 3 -2.42 -21.67 -4.36
C SER A 3 -2.54 -20.43 -5.22
N TYR A 4 -3.72 -19.80 -5.21
CA TYR A 4 -3.96 -18.51 -5.84
C TYR A 4 -4.05 -17.44 -4.75
N ASN A 5 -3.30 -16.37 -4.92
CA ASN A 5 -3.37 -15.21 -4.04
C ASN A 5 -4.32 -14.18 -4.66
N MET A 6 -5.54 -14.06 -4.12
CA MET A 6 -6.54 -13.11 -4.60
C MET A 6 -6.38 -11.80 -3.84
N GLN A 7 -6.02 -10.75 -4.57
CA GLN A 7 -5.94 -9.39 -4.05
C GLN A 7 -7.32 -8.71 -4.09
N GLY A 8 -7.47 -7.56 -3.43
CA GLY A 8 -8.59 -6.68 -3.68
C GLY A 8 -8.51 -6.04 -5.07
N LEU A 9 -9.52 -5.25 -5.41
CA LEU A 9 -9.60 -4.60 -6.72
C LEU A 9 -8.48 -3.56 -6.89
N SER A 10 -7.80 -3.61 -8.02
CA SER A 10 -6.99 -2.48 -8.50
C SER A 10 -7.89 -1.31 -8.87
N TYR A 11 -7.32 -0.11 -9.00
CA TYR A 11 -8.09 1.06 -9.42
C TYR A 11 -8.74 0.86 -10.80
N ARG A 12 -8.04 0.24 -11.74
CA ARG A 12 -8.58 -0.12 -13.05
C ARG A 12 -9.77 -1.08 -12.93
N GLU A 13 -9.66 -2.14 -12.13
CA GLU A 13 -10.75 -3.10 -11.93
C GLU A 13 -11.95 -2.47 -11.23
N TYR A 14 -11.73 -1.55 -10.30
CA TYR A 14 -12.79 -0.75 -9.71
C TYR A 14 -13.55 0.07 -10.77
N LEU A 15 -12.84 0.79 -11.65
CA LEU A 15 -13.45 1.54 -12.74
C LEU A 15 -14.27 0.63 -13.68
N ASN A 16 -13.71 -0.53 -14.05
CA ASN A 16 -14.38 -1.47 -14.93
C ASN A 16 -15.63 -2.08 -14.27
N LEU A 17 -15.54 -2.46 -13.02
CA LEU A 17 -16.61 -3.17 -12.31
C LEU A 17 -17.75 -2.22 -11.86
N TYR A 18 -17.38 -1.08 -11.26
CA TYR A 18 -18.36 -0.18 -10.63
C TYR A 18 -18.90 0.88 -11.59
N HIS A 19 -18.08 1.33 -12.54
CA HIS A 19 -18.44 2.39 -13.47
C HIS A 19 -18.63 1.92 -14.90
N GLN A 20 -18.47 0.60 -15.14
CA GLN A 20 -18.65 -0.03 -16.47
C GLN A 20 -17.75 0.61 -17.56
N ILE A 21 -16.56 1.02 -17.15
CA ILE A 21 -15.54 1.61 -18.04
C ILE A 21 -14.58 0.49 -18.42
N ASP A 22 -14.43 0.20 -19.71
CA ASP A 22 -13.62 -0.93 -20.19
C ASP A 22 -12.17 -0.52 -20.46
N ILE A 23 -11.38 -0.36 -19.39
CA ILE A 23 -9.96 -0.07 -19.47
C ILE A 23 -9.18 -1.38 -19.51
N ARG A 24 -8.40 -1.58 -20.59
CA ARG A 24 -7.50 -2.75 -20.69
C ARG A 24 -6.38 -2.71 -19.63
N PRO A 25 -5.81 -3.86 -19.26
CA PRO A 25 -4.62 -3.85 -18.43
C PRO A 25 -3.41 -3.31 -19.21
N TYR A 26 -2.55 -2.57 -18.50
CA TYR A 26 -1.25 -2.11 -18.97
C TYR A 26 -0.16 -2.66 -18.05
N THR A 27 0.97 -3.06 -18.61
CA THR A 27 2.15 -3.38 -17.81
C THR A 27 2.80 -2.10 -17.29
N LEU A 28 3.57 -2.21 -16.21
CA LEU A 28 4.32 -1.06 -15.70
C LEU A 28 5.25 -0.48 -16.78
N GLU A 29 5.88 -1.33 -17.59
CA GLU A 29 6.76 -0.91 -18.66
C GLU A 29 6.02 -0.11 -19.74
N GLU A 30 4.83 -0.56 -20.18
CA GLU A 30 3.98 0.21 -21.09
C GLU A 30 3.60 1.59 -20.53
N ILE A 31 3.25 1.64 -19.22
CA ILE A 31 2.89 2.90 -18.57
C ILE A 31 4.09 3.87 -18.54
N LEU A 32 5.29 3.37 -18.20
CA LEU A 32 6.47 4.21 -18.08
C LEU A 32 7.01 4.67 -19.46
N ASP A 33 6.86 3.84 -20.49
CA ASP A 33 7.37 4.13 -21.84
C ASP A 33 6.39 4.97 -22.68
N ASN A 34 5.07 4.86 -22.45
CA ASN A 34 4.04 5.53 -23.25
C ASN A 34 2.92 6.15 -22.38
N SER A 35 3.30 6.81 -21.31
CA SER A 35 2.33 7.42 -20.38
C SER A 35 1.39 8.41 -21.07
N ASP A 36 1.87 9.25 -21.98
CA ASP A 36 1.05 10.23 -22.71
C ASP A 36 -0.03 9.54 -23.58
N GLY A 37 0.33 8.49 -24.30
CA GLY A 37 -0.60 7.72 -25.12
C GLY A 37 -1.68 7.04 -24.27
N ILE A 38 -1.27 6.44 -23.16
CA ILE A 38 -2.19 5.77 -22.22
C ILE A 38 -3.10 6.78 -21.54
N CYS A 39 -2.58 7.93 -21.09
CA CYS A 39 -3.40 9.01 -20.54
C CYS A 39 -4.49 9.47 -21.52
N ASN A 40 -4.14 9.68 -22.79
CA ASN A 40 -5.09 10.05 -23.81
C ASN A 40 -6.16 8.97 -24.06
N GLU A 41 -5.74 7.69 -24.13
CA GLU A 41 -6.66 6.56 -24.30
C GLU A 41 -7.64 6.47 -23.13
N VAL A 42 -7.18 6.52 -21.89
CA VAL A 42 -8.00 6.43 -20.70
C VAL A 42 -8.91 7.65 -20.55
N ASN A 43 -8.40 8.86 -20.75
CA ASN A 43 -9.18 10.10 -20.64
C ASN A 43 -10.24 10.24 -21.77
N SER A 44 -10.08 9.51 -22.88
CA SER A 44 -11.14 9.43 -23.90
C SER A 44 -12.36 8.63 -23.45
N GLN A 45 -12.19 7.72 -22.49
CA GLN A 45 -13.24 6.86 -21.95
C GLN A 45 -13.86 7.42 -20.67
N CYS A 46 -13.04 8.00 -19.78
CA CYS A 46 -13.49 8.54 -18.49
C CYS A 46 -12.55 9.62 -18.00
N ARG A 47 -12.92 10.28 -16.89
CA ARG A 47 -12.03 11.14 -16.11
C ARG A 47 -11.62 10.40 -14.84
N PRO A 48 -10.48 9.70 -14.81
CA PRO A 48 -10.11 8.85 -13.69
C PRO A 48 -10.10 9.59 -12.34
N LEU A 49 -9.57 10.81 -12.29
CA LEU A 49 -9.50 11.58 -11.04
C LEU A 49 -10.87 11.81 -10.37
N ALA A 50 -11.97 11.80 -11.14
CA ALA A 50 -13.32 11.98 -10.59
C ALA A 50 -13.76 10.81 -9.67
N TYR A 51 -13.20 9.64 -9.87
CA TYR A 51 -13.53 8.41 -9.11
C TYR A 51 -12.45 8.03 -8.11
N PHE A 52 -11.28 8.67 -8.16
CA PHE A 52 -10.10 8.24 -7.42
C PHE A 52 -10.27 8.37 -5.91
N GLU A 53 -10.87 9.46 -5.44
CA GLU A 53 -11.11 9.65 -4.00
C GLU A 53 -12.07 8.59 -3.43
N ASP A 54 -13.11 8.22 -4.18
CA ASP A 54 -14.03 7.16 -3.75
C ASP A 54 -13.35 5.79 -3.72
N TYR A 55 -12.52 5.48 -4.72
CA TYR A 55 -11.70 4.28 -4.69
C TYR A 55 -10.79 4.22 -3.46
N LEU A 56 -10.08 5.29 -3.14
CA LEU A 56 -9.19 5.34 -1.97
C LEU A 56 -9.93 5.06 -0.67
N LYS A 57 -11.21 5.42 -0.59
CA LYS A 57 -12.07 5.19 0.59
C LYS A 57 -12.76 3.82 0.56
N HIS A 58 -13.25 3.37 -0.60
CA HIS A 58 -14.21 2.27 -0.65
C HIS A 58 -13.95 1.22 -1.76
N GLY A 59 -13.04 1.49 -2.70
CA GLY A 59 -12.95 0.74 -3.96
C GLY A 59 -12.16 -0.57 -3.90
N TYR A 60 -11.40 -0.84 -2.83
CA TYR A 60 -10.51 -2.00 -2.78
C TYR A 60 -11.24 -3.32 -2.54
N TYR A 61 -12.25 -3.34 -1.65
CA TYR A 61 -12.98 -4.55 -1.30
C TYR A 61 -14.29 -4.66 -2.08
N PRO A 62 -14.53 -5.78 -2.83
CA PRO A 62 -15.70 -5.92 -3.70
C PRO A 62 -17.06 -5.85 -2.97
N PHE A 63 -17.12 -6.16 -1.69
CA PHE A 63 -18.36 -6.12 -0.92
C PHE A 63 -18.94 -4.70 -0.71
N TYR A 64 -18.24 -3.66 -1.16
CA TYR A 64 -18.79 -2.31 -1.25
C TYR A 64 -20.09 -2.26 -2.10
N LEU A 65 -20.22 -3.14 -3.12
CA LEU A 65 -21.44 -3.29 -3.92
C LEU A 65 -22.69 -3.69 -3.11
N GLU A 66 -22.50 -4.29 -1.93
CA GLU A 66 -23.62 -4.72 -1.07
C GLU A 66 -24.19 -3.58 -0.21
N GLY A 67 -23.60 -2.40 -0.23
CA GLY A 67 -24.01 -1.20 0.49
C GLY A 67 -22.94 -0.60 1.39
N ASN A 68 -22.96 0.73 1.54
CA ASN A 68 -21.90 1.50 2.18
C ASN A 68 -22.02 1.63 3.69
N ALA A 69 -23.22 1.44 4.25
CA ALA A 69 -23.53 1.83 5.63
C ALA A 69 -22.65 1.12 6.68
N GLU A 70 -22.16 -0.08 6.37
CA GLU A 70 -21.36 -0.91 7.26
C GLU A 70 -19.98 -1.26 6.71
N TYR A 71 -19.53 -0.58 5.66
CA TYR A 71 -18.32 -0.94 4.92
C TYR A 71 -17.07 -1.01 5.84
N TYR A 72 -16.80 0.04 6.58
CA TYR A 72 -15.65 0.07 7.50
C TYR A 72 -15.81 -0.90 8.67
N THR A 73 -17.02 -1.04 9.20
CA THR A 73 -17.31 -2.04 10.25
C THR A 73 -17.02 -3.47 9.77
N ARG A 74 -17.32 -3.78 8.52
CA ARG A 74 -16.96 -5.09 7.93
C ARG A 74 -15.45 -5.28 7.85
N ILE A 75 -14.71 -4.26 7.41
CA ILE A 75 -13.24 -4.30 7.35
C ILE A 75 -12.65 -4.50 8.74
N GLU A 76 -13.13 -3.76 9.74
CA GLU A 76 -12.72 -3.91 11.14
C GLU A 76 -13.00 -5.32 11.67
N ASN A 77 -14.18 -5.87 11.37
CA ASN A 77 -14.55 -7.24 11.76
C ASN A 77 -13.66 -8.29 11.12
N ILE A 78 -13.29 -8.13 9.83
CA ILE A 78 -12.33 -9.01 9.15
C ILE A 78 -10.95 -8.90 9.80
N ALA A 79 -10.46 -7.70 10.05
CA ALA A 79 -9.18 -7.51 10.75
C ALA A 79 -9.20 -8.15 12.16
N ASN A 80 -10.31 -7.98 12.90
CA ASN A 80 -10.48 -8.61 14.21
C ASN A 80 -10.51 -10.14 14.12
N LEU A 81 -11.19 -10.72 13.13
CA LEU A 81 -11.23 -12.18 12.90
C LEU A 81 -9.81 -12.72 12.65
N ILE A 82 -9.04 -12.05 11.81
CA ILE A 82 -7.65 -12.40 11.53
C ILE A 82 -6.82 -12.40 12.83
N LEU A 83 -6.91 -11.32 13.61
CA LEU A 83 -6.10 -11.13 14.82
C LEU A 83 -6.50 -12.06 15.97
N GLU A 84 -7.80 -12.35 16.13
CA GLU A 84 -8.32 -13.11 17.26
C GLU A 84 -8.37 -14.61 17.01
N ILE A 85 -8.52 -15.05 15.76
CA ILE A 85 -8.75 -16.44 15.41
C ILE A 85 -7.66 -16.97 14.49
N GLU A 86 -7.45 -16.35 13.33
CA GLU A 86 -6.57 -16.94 12.32
C GLU A 86 -5.09 -16.93 12.73
N LEU A 87 -4.57 -15.79 13.19
CA LEU A 87 -3.18 -15.69 13.62
C LEU A 87 -2.85 -16.56 14.86
N PRO A 88 -3.69 -16.62 15.91
CA PRO A 88 -3.50 -17.60 16.98
C PRO A 88 -3.44 -19.04 16.49
N GLN A 89 -4.34 -19.44 15.60
CA GLN A 89 -4.39 -20.82 15.10
C GLN A 89 -3.23 -21.15 14.15
N GLN A 90 -2.86 -20.23 13.26
CA GLN A 90 -1.85 -20.50 12.22
C GLN A 90 -0.42 -20.25 12.68
N CYS A 91 -0.21 -19.25 13.52
CA CYS A 91 1.11 -18.77 13.92
C CYS A 91 1.45 -19.07 15.38
N GLY A 92 0.53 -19.72 16.12
CA GLY A 92 0.73 -20.03 17.54
C GLY A 92 0.81 -18.79 18.43
N VAL A 93 0.16 -17.70 18.05
CA VAL A 93 0.08 -16.49 18.87
C VAL A 93 -0.76 -16.82 20.10
N ASP A 94 -0.19 -16.64 21.29
CA ASP A 94 -0.92 -16.84 22.54
C ASP A 94 -2.09 -15.87 22.63
N ILE A 95 -3.26 -16.37 23.04
CA ILE A 95 -4.50 -15.57 23.17
C ILE A 95 -4.29 -14.38 24.09
N SER A 96 -3.47 -14.50 25.12
CA SER A 96 -3.11 -13.41 26.03
C SER A 96 -2.41 -12.23 25.33
N ASN A 97 -1.78 -12.49 24.19
CA ASN A 97 -1.07 -11.49 23.39
C ASN A 97 -1.91 -10.87 22.27
N VAL A 98 -3.12 -11.38 22.00
CA VAL A 98 -4.00 -10.82 20.94
C VAL A 98 -4.28 -9.34 21.17
N ARG A 99 -4.51 -8.91 22.43
CA ARG A 99 -4.70 -7.51 22.77
C ARG A 99 -3.49 -6.64 22.39
N LYS A 100 -2.28 -7.13 22.62
CA LYS A 100 -1.04 -6.43 22.26
C LYS A 100 -0.83 -6.38 20.75
N LEU A 101 -1.21 -7.45 20.04
CA LEU A 101 -1.19 -7.49 18.57
C LEU A 101 -2.17 -6.48 17.97
N LYS A 102 -3.37 -6.36 18.52
CA LYS A 102 -4.35 -5.30 18.15
C LYS A 102 -3.80 -3.89 18.43
N SER A 103 -3.20 -3.69 19.60
CA SER A 103 -2.56 -2.42 19.95
C SER A 103 -1.44 -2.07 18.97
N LEU A 104 -0.62 -3.05 18.57
CA LEU A 104 0.44 -2.85 17.56
C LEU A 104 -0.16 -2.41 16.21
N LEU A 105 -1.21 -3.08 15.73
CA LEU A 105 -1.87 -2.70 14.47
C LEU A 105 -2.49 -1.28 14.57
N GLY A 106 -3.10 -0.92 15.69
CA GLY A 106 -3.63 0.42 15.95
C GLY A 106 -2.56 1.51 15.97
N ILE A 107 -1.39 1.22 16.56
CA ILE A 107 -0.22 2.13 16.53
C ILE A 107 0.22 2.31 15.07
N LEU A 108 0.38 1.21 14.33
CA LEU A 108 0.81 1.26 12.94
C LEU A 108 -0.17 2.06 12.07
N SER A 109 -1.47 1.82 12.16
CA SER A 109 -2.48 2.54 11.36
C SER A 109 -2.49 4.05 11.62
N SER A 110 -2.11 4.47 12.83
CA SER A 110 -2.12 5.89 13.24
C SER A 110 -0.83 6.65 12.90
N GLU A 111 0.27 5.95 12.63
CA GLU A 111 1.61 6.53 12.43
C GLU A 111 2.18 6.28 11.01
N VAL A 112 1.37 5.74 10.08
CA VAL A 112 1.79 5.44 8.69
C VAL A 112 2.05 6.73 7.89
N PRO A 113 3.06 6.79 7.03
CA PRO A 113 4.13 5.81 6.80
C PRO A 113 5.12 5.74 7.98
N PHE A 114 5.36 4.54 8.48
CA PHE A 114 6.17 4.37 9.67
C PHE A 114 7.62 4.01 9.29
N MET A 115 8.55 4.94 9.55
CA MET A 115 9.98 4.63 9.56
C MET A 115 10.28 3.80 10.80
N VAL A 116 10.72 2.56 10.59
CA VAL A 116 10.72 1.55 11.66
C VAL A 116 11.78 1.84 12.71
N ASP A 117 11.33 2.21 13.90
CA ASP A 117 12.09 2.17 15.14
C ASP A 117 11.53 1.06 16.04
N ILE A 118 12.20 -0.09 16.02
CA ILE A 118 11.76 -1.26 16.81
C ILE A 118 11.80 -0.96 18.30
N THR A 119 12.71 -0.12 18.78
CA THR A 119 12.80 0.23 20.21
C THR A 119 11.58 1.05 20.62
N LYS A 120 11.20 2.03 19.81
CA LYS A 120 9.98 2.84 20.01
C LYS A 120 8.73 1.96 19.97
N LEU A 121 8.59 1.09 18.95
CA LEU A 121 7.47 0.16 18.86
C LEU A 121 7.39 -0.79 20.05
N SER A 122 8.53 -1.32 20.49
CA SER A 122 8.65 -2.19 21.67
C SER A 122 8.09 -1.52 22.92
N ALA A 123 8.47 -0.26 23.13
CA ALA A 123 7.99 0.52 24.28
C ALA A 123 6.48 0.82 24.18
N MET A 124 6.00 1.23 23.00
CA MET A 124 4.58 1.59 22.79
C MET A 124 3.63 0.39 22.89
N ALA A 125 4.05 -0.76 22.35
CA ALA A 125 3.22 -1.99 22.34
C ALA A 125 3.46 -2.89 23.57
N GLU A 126 4.40 -2.54 24.45
CA GLU A 126 4.81 -3.36 25.61
C GLU A 126 5.18 -4.79 25.22
N LEU A 127 5.93 -4.94 24.12
CA LEU A 127 6.40 -6.19 23.57
C LEU A 127 7.91 -6.23 23.46
N SER A 128 8.49 -7.44 23.52
CA SER A 128 9.92 -7.60 23.24
C SER A 128 10.24 -7.30 21.78
N ARG A 129 11.49 -6.90 21.49
CA ARG A 129 11.98 -6.67 20.12
C ARG A 129 11.71 -7.89 19.21
N THR A 130 11.99 -9.09 19.71
CA THR A 130 11.81 -10.33 18.96
C THR A 130 10.32 -10.57 18.64
N THR A 131 9.45 -10.33 19.62
CA THR A 131 8.00 -10.46 19.44
C THR A 131 7.46 -9.46 18.43
N ILE A 132 7.92 -8.20 18.48
CA ILE A 132 7.54 -7.17 17.48
C ILE A 132 7.89 -7.64 16.07
N LEU A 133 9.13 -8.09 15.85
CA LEU A 133 9.56 -8.54 14.52
C LEU A 133 8.73 -9.73 14.03
N ALA A 134 8.42 -10.70 14.91
CA ALA A 134 7.54 -11.82 14.56
C ALA A 134 6.11 -11.35 14.21
N TYR A 135 5.55 -10.43 15.01
CA TYR A 135 4.20 -9.93 14.78
C TYR A 135 4.09 -9.10 13.51
N LEU A 136 5.11 -8.30 13.19
CA LEU A 136 5.16 -7.60 11.91
C LEU A 136 5.12 -8.58 10.74
N GLN A 137 5.88 -9.68 10.79
CA GLN A 137 5.83 -10.72 9.76
C GLN A 137 4.45 -11.42 9.68
N TYR A 138 3.78 -11.62 10.80
CA TYR A 138 2.44 -12.21 10.81
C TYR A 138 1.41 -11.28 10.20
N LEU A 139 1.44 -9.98 10.54
CA LEU A 139 0.56 -8.96 9.98
C LEU A 139 0.77 -8.78 8.47
N ASP A 140 2.01 -8.82 7.99
CA ASP A 140 2.36 -8.77 6.57
C ASP A 140 1.82 -9.98 5.80
N ARG A 141 2.02 -11.19 6.34
CA ARG A 141 1.47 -12.44 5.77
C ARG A 141 -0.05 -12.46 5.76
N ALA A 142 -0.68 -11.88 6.78
CA ALA A 142 -2.13 -11.74 6.89
C ALA A 142 -2.71 -10.61 6.03
N LYS A 143 -1.88 -9.90 5.26
CA LYS A 143 -2.30 -8.80 4.39
C LYS A 143 -3.00 -7.67 5.15
N LEU A 144 -2.50 -7.34 6.33
CA LEU A 144 -2.91 -6.17 7.08
C LEU A 144 -1.92 -5.00 6.94
N ILE A 145 -0.66 -5.31 6.67
CA ILE A 145 0.42 -4.34 6.42
C ILE A 145 1.32 -4.78 5.27
N HIS A 146 2.10 -3.85 4.74
CA HIS A 146 3.23 -4.10 3.85
C HIS A 146 4.54 -3.75 4.54
N LEU A 147 5.50 -4.67 4.55
CA LEU A 147 6.85 -4.46 5.03
C LEU A 147 7.78 -4.15 3.85
N LEU A 148 8.36 -2.95 3.81
CA LEU A 148 9.36 -2.61 2.83
C LEU A 148 10.77 -2.69 3.41
N TYR A 149 11.65 -3.26 2.61
CA TYR A 149 13.08 -3.42 2.88
C TYR A 149 13.87 -2.63 1.85
N SER A 150 15.07 -2.16 2.24
CA SER A 150 15.93 -1.43 1.30
C SER A 150 16.47 -2.30 0.19
N ASP A 151 16.74 -1.69 -0.95
CA ASP A 151 17.29 -2.28 -2.16
C ASP A 151 18.73 -2.81 -2.01
N ASN A 152 19.46 -2.38 -0.98
CA ASN A 152 20.90 -2.62 -0.84
C ASN A 152 21.28 -3.90 -0.04
N ASP A 153 20.35 -4.61 0.59
CA ASP A 153 20.71 -5.67 1.55
C ASP A 153 19.80 -6.91 1.53
N SER A 154 20.23 -7.94 0.81
CA SER A 154 19.55 -9.25 0.82
C SER A 154 19.54 -9.94 2.19
N ILE A 155 20.52 -9.66 3.05
CA ILE A 155 20.68 -10.26 4.38
C ILE A 155 19.83 -9.54 5.44
N LYS A 156 19.59 -8.24 5.30
CA LYS A 156 18.77 -7.45 6.25
C LYS A 156 17.28 -7.78 6.19
N LYS A 157 16.77 -8.39 5.12
CA LYS A 157 15.38 -8.85 5.03
C LYS A 157 14.94 -9.78 6.15
N LEU A 158 15.90 -10.43 6.82
CA LEU A 158 15.64 -11.29 7.99
C LEU A 158 15.63 -10.53 9.33
N GLN A 159 15.97 -9.24 9.35
CA GLN A 159 16.19 -8.53 10.59
C GLN A 159 15.14 -7.46 10.90
N LYS A 160 15.00 -6.45 10.06
CA LYS A 160 14.16 -5.30 10.35
C LYS A 160 13.68 -4.64 9.06
N PRO A 161 12.38 -4.40 8.86
CA PRO A 161 11.91 -3.58 7.74
C PRO A 161 12.35 -2.13 7.91
N ASP A 162 12.49 -1.42 6.79
CA ASP A 162 12.82 0.02 6.79
C ASP A 162 11.57 0.89 6.88
N LYS A 163 10.52 0.54 6.14
CA LYS A 163 9.21 1.21 6.20
C LYS A 163 8.07 0.20 6.36
N ILE A 164 6.98 0.65 6.99
CA ILE A 164 5.73 -0.11 7.13
C ILE A 164 4.59 0.73 6.58
N TYR A 165 3.73 0.10 5.79
CA TYR A 165 2.48 0.67 5.29
C TYR A 165 1.30 -0.22 5.68
N MET A 166 0.09 0.35 5.72
CA MET A 166 -1.13 -0.45 5.72
C MET A 166 -1.26 -1.16 4.37
N GLU A 167 -1.92 -2.31 4.34
CA GLU A 167 -2.08 -3.10 3.11
C GLU A 167 -2.75 -2.30 1.98
N ASN A 168 -3.78 -1.52 2.31
CA ASN A 168 -4.48 -0.66 1.37
C ASN A 168 -5.11 0.55 2.08
N THR A 169 -5.58 1.51 1.29
CA THR A 169 -6.14 2.76 1.81
C THR A 169 -7.48 2.56 2.52
N ASN A 170 -8.31 1.60 2.09
CA ASN A 170 -9.60 1.32 2.74
C ASN A 170 -9.41 0.76 4.14
N LEU A 171 -8.43 -0.15 4.32
CA LEU A 171 -8.04 -0.65 5.63
C LEU A 171 -7.46 0.46 6.50
N LEU A 172 -6.67 1.37 5.92
CA LEU A 172 -6.15 2.54 6.63
C LEU A 172 -7.30 3.41 7.16
N TYR A 173 -8.31 3.73 6.32
CA TYR A 173 -9.48 4.49 6.74
C TYR A 173 -10.29 3.78 7.83
N ALA A 174 -10.41 2.45 7.76
CA ALA A 174 -11.16 1.67 8.74
C ALA A 174 -10.49 1.64 10.13
N LEU A 175 -9.15 1.61 10.17
CA LEU A 175 -8.41 1.36 11.40
C LEU A 175 -7.79 2.61 12.05
N THR A 176 -7.72 3.74 11.32
CA THR A 176 -7.13 4.96 11.88
C THR A 176 -8.17 5.80 12.61
N PHE A 177 -7.76 6.38 13.75
CA PHE A 177 -8.55 7.34 14.51
C PHE A 177 -8.17 8.80 14.20
N LYS A 178 -7.26 9.01 13.26
CA LYS A 178 -6.75 10.32 12.86
C LYS A 178 -7.15 10.64 11.43
N ASP A 179 -7.16 11.92 11.09
CA ASP A 179 -7.28 12.32 9.69
C ASP A 179 -6.07 11.82 8.88
N VAL A 180 -6.36 11.12 7.80
CA VAL A 180 -5.33 10.58 6.92
C VAL A 180 -4.83 11.67 5.98
N ASN A 181 -3.54 11.96 6.02
CA ASN A 181 -2.97 12.94 5.11
C ASN A 181 -2.80 12.39 3.67
N LYS A 182 -2.86 13.29 2.70
CA LYS A 182 -2.75 12.93 1.27
C LYS A 182 -1.44 12.23 0.92
N GLY A 183 -0.32 12.59 1.57
CA GLY A 183 0.97 11.96 1.33
C GLY A 183 0.93 10.47 1.67
N THR A 184 0.41 10.14 2.86
CA THR A 184 0.22 8.75 3.29
C THR A 184 -0.67 7.97 2.33
N LEU A 185 -1.81 8.54 1.90
CA LEU A 185 -2.72 7.88 0.96
C LEU A 185 -2.03 7.52 -0.36
N ARG A 186 -1.24 8.46 -0.92
CA ARG A 186 -0.48 8.24 -2.15
C ARG A 186 0.52 7.11 -2.02
N GLU A 187 1.28 7.10 -0.94
CA GLU A 187 2.29 6.07 -0.69
C GLU A 187 1.65 4.70 -0.47
N VAL A 188 0.60 4.61 0.36
CA VAL A 188 -0.15 3.35 0.58
C VAL A 188 -0.76 2.84 -0.72
N PHE A 189 -1.42 3.71 -1.50
CA PHE A 189 -1.98 3.36 -2.80
C PHE A 189 -0.91 2.81 -3.75
N MET A 190 0.20 3.52 -3.89
CA MET A 190 1.29 3.15 -4.79
C MET A 190 1.90 1.79 -4.44
N VAL A 191 2.20 1.56 -3.16
CA VAL A 191 2.72 0.27 -2.69
C VAL A 191 1.70 -0.84 -2.96
N ASN A 192 0.44 -0.65 -2.60
CA ASN A 192 -0.61 -1.64 -2.80
C ASN A 192 -0.78 -2.02 -4.28
N GLN A 193 -0.86 -1.03 -5.19
CA GLN A 193 -1.09 -1.32 -6.62
C GLN A 193 0.11 -2.02 -7.29
N LEU A 194 1.33 -1.75 -6.85
CA LEU A 194 2.54 -2.32 -7.45
C LEU A 194 2.95 -3.65 -6.83
N ALA A 195 2.81 -3.83 -5.51
CA ALA A 195 3.34 -4.98 -4.78
C ALA A 195 2.70 -6.33 -5.18
N TYR A 196 1.60 -6.31 -5.94
CA TYR A 196 0.97 -7.53 -6.42
C TYR A 196 1.80 -8.24 -7.52
N GLN A 197 2.39 -7.47 -8.43
CA GLN A 197 3.13 -8.00 -9.57
C GLN A 197 4.62 -7.64 -9.58
N HIS A 198 5.00 -6.66 -8.76
CA HIS A 198 6.33 -6.08 -8.75
C HIS A 198 6.96 -6.15 -7.36
N ARG A 199 8.27 -6.24 -7.33
CA ARG A 199 9.05 -6.12 -6.12
C ARG A 199 9.24 -4.65 -5.78
N VAL A 200 8.51 -4.17 -4.77
CA VAL A 200 8.63 -2.81 -4.26
C VAL A 200 9.64 -2.79 -3.10
N GLU A 201 10.66 -1.96 -3.21
CA GLU A 201 11.71 -1.80 -2.19
C GLU A 201 11.85 -0.35 -1.78
N TYR A 202 12.23 -0.11 -0.53
CA TYR A 202 12.54 1.22 -0.05
C TYR A 202 13.84 1.74 -0.70
N CYS A 203 13.77 2.89 -1.36
CA CYS A 203 14.94 3.51 -1.97
C CYS A 203 15.72 4.31 -0.93
N THR A 204 16.96 3.94 -0.68
CA THR A 204 17.81 4.59 0.33
C THR A 204 18.50 5.86 -0.17
N ARG A 205 18.47 6.14 -1.48
CA ARG A 205 19.32 7.17 -2.08
C ARG A 205 18.63 8.50 -2.33
N SER A 206 17.52 8.50 -3.07
CA SER A 206 16.98 9.76 -3.59
C SER A 206 15.50 9.76 -3.92
N ALA A 207 14.77 8.66 -3.68
CA ALA A 207 13.36 8.52 -4.01
C ALA A 207 12.61 7.71 -2.96
N ASP A 208 11.31 7.52 -3.13
CA ASP A 208 10.52 6.72 -2.20
C ASP A 208 10.74 5.23 -2.42
N TYR A 209 10.79 4.78 -3.67
CA TYR A 209 10.81 3.36 -4.02
C TYR A 209 11.79 3.01 -5.15
N THR A 210 12.28 1.77 -5.09
CA THR A 210 12.88 1.06 -6.22
C THR A 210 11.94 -0.10 -6.58
N ILE A 211 11.58 -0.23 -7.86
CA ILE A 211 10.70 -1.27 -8.38
C ILE A 211 11.49 -2.21 -9.25
N ASP A 212 11.43 -3.52 -8.93
CA ASP A 212 12.13 -4.61 -9.64
C ASP A 212 13.65 -4.39 -9.78
N SER A 213 14.24 -3.63 -8.85
CA SER A 213 15.64 -3.18 -8.89
C SER A 213 16.00 -2.42 -10.20
N LYS A 214 15.00 -1.95 -10.94
CA LYS A 214 15.14 -1.33 -12.27
C LYS A 214 14.65 0.13 -12.25
N TYR A 215 13.47 0.39 -11.75
CA TYR A 215 12.84 1.70 -11.80
C TYR A 215 12.92 2.41 -10.47
N THR A 216 13.20 3.70 -10.49
CA THR A 216 13.20 4.57 -9.31
C THR A 216 11.94 5.45 -9.34
N ILE A 217 11.11 5.39 -8.30
CA ILE A 217 9.86 6.13 -8.26
C ILE A 217 9.81 7.04 -7.03
N GLU A 218 9.53 8.30 -7.29
CA GLU A 218 9.21 9.32 -6.30
C GLU A 218 7.72 9.59 -6.32
N VAL A 219 7.05 9.56 -5.18
CA VAL A 219 5.61 9.81 -5.06
C VAL A 219 5.35 11.23 -4.59
N GLY A 220 4.37 11.90 -5.19
CA GLY A 220 4.08 13.25 -4.76
C GLY A 220 2.80 13.84 -5.33
N GLY A 221 2.56 15.11 -5.03
CA GLY A 221 1.47 15.87 -5.61
C GLY A 221 1.87 16.54 -6.92
N LYS A 222 0.91 17.21 -7.56
CA LYS A 222 1.07 17.92 -8.83
C LYS A 222 2.31 18.83 -8.92
N SER A 223 2.68 19.46 -7.80
CA SER A 223 3.82 20.39 -7.74
C SER A 223 5.17 19.73 -7.47
N LYS A 224 5.21 18.39 -7.29
CA LYS A 224 6.46 17.67 -7.02
C LYS A 224 7.45 17.89 -8.17
N ASP A 225 8.67 18.35 -7.84
CA ASP A 225 9.75 18.50 -8.80
C ASP A 225 10.69 17.28 -8.74
N GLY A 226 11.29 16.94 -9.88
CA GLY A 226 12.18 15.77 -10.01
C GLY A 226 13.61 15.99 -9.53
N LYS A 227 13.91 17.01 -8.70
CA LYS A 227 15.28 17.32 -8.29
C LYS A 227 15.96 16.16 -7.57
N GLN A 228 15.22 15.42 -6.75
CA GLN A 228 15.76 14.29 -5.99
C GLN A 228 16.19 13.13 -6.89
N ILE A 229 15.49 12.91 -8.01
CA ILE A 229 15.71 11.80 -8.94
C ILE A 229 16.47 12.20 -10.21
N ALA A 230 16.88 13.47 -10.36
CA ALA A 230 17.49 14.00 -11.59
C ALA A 230 18.72 13.24 -12.07
N ASN A 231 19.45 12.61 -11.17
CA ASN A 231 20.68 11.84 -11.49
C ASN A 231 20.44 10.32 -11.62
N SER A 232 19.19 9.87 -11.48
CA SER A 232 18.84 8.45 -11.55
C SER A 232 18.37 8.08 -12.94
N LYS A 233 18.88 6.99 -13.50
CA LYS A 233 18.36 6.42 -14.74
C LYS A 233 17.01 5.75 -14.45
N GLN A 234 16.10 5.78 -15.42
CA GLN A 234 14.76 5.19 -15.29
C GLN A 234 14.02 5.66 -14.03
N ALA A 235 14.03 6.98 -13.81
CA ALA A 235 13.43 7.60 -12.65
C ALA A 235 12.17 8.38 -13.03
N PHE A 236 11.11 8.17 -12.28
CA PHE A 236 9.78 8.70 -12.55
C PHE A 236 9.17 9.33 -11.31
N ILE A 237 8.27 10.30 -11.53
CA ILE A 237 7.45 10.89 -10.48
C ILE A 237 6.03 10.39 -10.66
N ALA A 238 5.55 9.57 -9.73
CA ALA A 238 4.13 9.23 -9.64
C ALA A 238 3.39 10.39 -8.97
N ALA A 239 2.75 11.22 -9.78
CA ALA A 239 2.13 12.44 -9.33
C ALA A 239 0.61 12.31 -9.22
N ASP A 240 0.08 12.68 -8.05
CA ASP A 240 -1.34 12.82 -7.82
C ASP A 240 -1.87 14.16 -8.38
N ASP A 241 -3.17 14.24 -8.61
CA ASP A 241 -3.88 15.43 -9.13
C ASP A 241 -3.44 15.86 -10.55
N ILE A 242 -2.99 14.93 -11.39
CA ILE A 242 -2.72 15.18 -12.82
C ILE A 242 -3.54 14.24 -13.70
N GLU A 243 -4.09 14.73 -14.79
CA GLU A 243 -4.82 13.93 -15.79
C GLU A 243 -3.93 13.50 -16.97
N TYR A 244 -2.82 14.18 -17.17
CA TYR A 244 -1.88 13.94 -18.25
C TYR A 244 -0.46 13.90 -17.72
N SER A 245 0.33 13.02 -18.25
CA SER A 245 1.76 12.92 -17.98
C SER A 245 2.55 14.05 -18.63
N ALA A 246 3.78 14.26 -18.14
CA ALA A 246 4.70 15.23 -18.71
C ALA A 246 6.15 14.77 -18.49
N GLY A 247 6.78 14.23 -19.51
CA GLY A 247 8.12 13.70 -19.43
C GLY A 247 8.19 12.50 -18.46
N ASN A 248 8.97 12.61 -17.38
CA ASN A 248 9.07 11.56 -16.37
C ASN A 248 8.03 11.69 -15.23
N LYS A 249 7.11 12.63 -15.33
CA LYS A 249 5.99 12.76 -14.40
C LYS A 249 4.78 12.06 -14.98
N ILE A 250 4.34 11.01 -14.29
CA ILE A 250 3.27 10.11 -14.67
C ILE A 250 2.17 10.09 -13.60
#